data_22cd024556b3abc990378d04263b7762
#
_entry.id   22cd024556b3abc990378d04263b7762
#
_cell.length_a   1.000
_cell.length_b   1.000
_cell.length_c   1.000
_cell.angle_alpha   90.00
_cell.angle_beta   90.00
_cell.angle_gamma   90.00
#
_symmetry.space_group_name_H-M   'P 1'
#
loop_
_entity.id
_entity.type
_entity.pdbx_description
1 polymer ?
#
loop_
_entity_poly.entity_id
_entity_poly.type
_entity_poly.pdbx_seq_one_letter_code
_entity_poly.pdbx_strand_id
1 'polypeptide(L)'
;MIIGIPKEIKNNENRVALTPAGAKELVKRGHTVYVQHTAGINSGFADDAYVAAGARILPSIEDVYGIAEMIVKVKEPIASEYPLVRKGQLVFTYFHFASDEALTLAMIKSGSICLAYETVENPDHTLPLLIPMSEVAGRMSVQEGARFLEKPQGGKGVLLGGVPGVKPGKVLVLGGGVVGHNAALMAAGLGADVTIADLSLPRLRYLSETMPKNVKTLFSSTHTIEQELPTTDLVIGAVLIPGAKAPHLITRDMLKLLKPGSVLVDVAIDQGGCFETSHPTTHANPVYEIDDILHYCVANIPGAVPQTSTLALTNATLPYVIKLADRGWEKACEEDPGLELGLNIVEGKIVYPAVAEAFPSLKA
;
A
#
# COMPACT_ATOMS: atom_id res chain seq x y z
N MET A 1 19.35 -4.96 -20.90
CA MET A 1 18.63 -3.74 -20.45
C MET A 1 19.43 -3.06 -19.32
N ILE A 2 19.43 -1.75 -19.29
CA ILE A 2 20.00 -0.94 -18.20
C ILE A 2 18.85 -0.55 -17.27
N ILE A 3 18.95 -0.96 -15.99
CA ILE A 3 17.92 -0.77 -14.97
C ILE A 3 18.42 0.22 -13.93
N GLY A 4 17.64 1.24 -13.64
CA GLY A 4 17.96 2.28 -12.67
C GLY A 4 17.02 2.21 -11.45
N ILE A 5 17.64 2.26 -10.27
CA ILE A 5 16.96 2.26 -8.97
C ILE A 5 17.29 3.59 -8.28
N PRO A 6 16.48 4.62 -8.45
CA PRO A 6 16.68 5.87 -7.75
C PRO A 6 16.32 5.73 -6.26
N LYS A 7 16.85 6.61 -5.44
CA LYS A 7 16.43 6.77 -4.05
C LYS A 7 15.06 7.43 -4.01
N GLU A 8 14.17 6.92 -3.18
CA GLU A 8 12.89 7.58 -2.92
C GLU A 8 13.12 8.89 -2.16
N ILE A 9 12.46 9.94 -2.63
CA ILE A 9 12.58 11.29 -2.09
C ILE A 9 11.26 11.87 -1.58
N LYS A 10 10.17 11.13 -1.72
CA LYS A 10 8.88 11.49 -1.14
C LYS A 10 8.98 11.44 0.40
N ASN A 11 8.34 12.39 1.06
CA ASN A 11 8.41 12.48 2.53
C ASN A 11 7.99 11.17 3.21
N ASN A 12 8.78 10.73 4.19
CA ASN A 12 8.60 9.47 4.92
C ASN A 12 8.61 8.20 4.04
N GLU A 13 9.17 8.25 2.81
CA GLU A 13 9.39 7.08 2.00
C GLU A 13 10.85 6.61 2.12
N ASN A 14 11.01 5.46 2.75
CA ASN A 14 12.32 4.86 3.06
C ASN A 14 12.50 3.49 2.41
N ARG A 15 11.50 3.02 1.64
CA ARG A 15 11.60 1.76 0.89
C ARG A 15 12.52 1.94 -0.32
N VAL A 16 12.98 0.83 -0.87
CA VAL A 16 13.72 0.79 -2.14
C VAL A 16 13.09 -0.24 -3.07
N ALA A 17 13.05 0.03 -4.35
CA ALA A 17 12.32 -0.79 -5.32
C ALA A 17 13.02 -2.12 -5.69
N LEU A 18 14.28 -2.30 -5.29
CA LEU A 18 15.04 -3.51 -5.58
C LEU A 18 15.96 -3.84 -4.40
N THR A 19 16.02 -5.10 -4.00
CA THR A 19 16.98 -5.59 -3.01
C THR A 19 18.32 -5.99 -3.68
N PRO A 20 19.43 -6.12 -2.91
CA PRO A 20 20.67 -6.69 -3.44
C PRO A 20 20.49 -8.08 -4.06
N ALA A 21 19.61 -8.90 -3.49
CA ALA A 21 19.28 -10.21 -4.06
C ALA A 21 18.61 -10.10 -5.44
N GLY A 22 17.68 -9.16 -5.59
CA GLY A 22 17.05 -8.88 -6.89
C GLY A 22 18.05 -8.33 -7.91
N ALA A 23 18.95 -7.44 -7.49
CA ALA A 23 20.03 -6.93 -8.34
C ALA A 23 20.93 -8.06 -8.83
N LYS A 24 21.30 -9.01 -7.96
CA LYS A 24 22.11 -10.18 -8.32
C LYS A 24 21.42 -11.05 -9.39
N GLU A 25 20.11 -11.27 -9.28
CA GLU A 25 19.38 -12.05 -10.28
C GLU A 25 19.33 -11.36 -11.66
N LEU A 26 19.15 -10.03 -11.69
CA LEU A 26 19.19 -9.25 -12.92
C LEU A 26 20.57 -9.25 -13.56
N VAL A 27 21.62 -9.02 -12.76
CA VAL A 27 23.01 -9.06 -13.25
C VAL A 27 23.39 -10.44 -13.79
N LYS A 28 22.98 -11.51 -13.11
CA LYS A 28 23.20 -12.90 -13.58
C LYS A 28 22.55 -13.18 -14.94
N ARG A 29 21.44 -12.47 -15.26
CA ARG A 29 20.76 -12.55 -16.55
C ARG A 29 21.37 -11.65 -17.63
N GLY A 30 22.46 -10.96 -17.34
CA GLY A 30 23.18 -10.09 -18.27
C GLY A 30 22.65 -8.65 -18.33
N HIS A 31 21.81 -8.24 -17.39
CA HIS A 31 21.35 -6.85 -17.27
C HIS A 31 22.35 -6.03 -16.47
N THR A 32 22.39 -4.72 -16.73
CA THR A 32 23.17 -3.78 -15.93
C THR A 32 22.25 -3.06 -14.96
N VAL A 33 22.58 -3.11 -13.65
CA VAL A 33 21.78 -2.49 -12.60
C VAL A 33 22.58 -1.33 -12.01
N TYR A 34 21.98 -0.15 -12.01
CA TYR A 34 22.47 1.04 -11.34
C TYR A 34 21.56 1.39 -10.16
N VAL A 35 22.15 1.64 -9.00
CA VAL A 35 21.43 2.03 -7.79
C VAL A 35 21.97 3.37 -7.34
N GLN A 36 21.08 4.30 -7.01
CA GLN A 36 21.52 5.58 -6.46
C GLN A 36 22.16 5.38 -5.09
N HIS A 37 23.21 6.13 -4.81
CA HIS A 37 23.89 6.17 -3.51
C HIS A 37 22.87 6.28 -2.37
N THR A 38 23.01 5.42 -1.37
CA THR A 38 22.15 5.33 -0.19
C THR A 38 20.66 5.02 -0.44
N ALA A 39 20.26 4.56 -1.64
CA ALA A 39 18.86 4.26 -1.93
C ALA A 39 18.26 3.20 -1.00
N GLY A 40 19.02 2.17 -0.63
CA GLY A 40 18.55 1.07 0.22
C GLY A 40 18.84 1.23 1.72
N ILE A 41 19.58 2.27 2.14
CA ILE A 41 20.12 2.35 3.51
C ILE A 41 19.02 2.29 4.60
N ASN A 42 17.92 2.99 4.39
CA ASN A 42 16.81 3.05 5.35
C ASN A 42 15.95 1.77 5.35
N SER A 43 16.14 0.89 4.36
CA SER A 43 15.55 -0.45 4.30
C SER A 43 16.51 -1.56 4.75
N GLY A 44 17.69 -1.17 5.28
CA GLY A 44 18.69 -2.11 5.79
C GLY A 44 19.68 -2.63 4.72
N PHE A 45 19.73 -2.00 3.54
CA PHE A 45 20.60 -2.40 2.44
C PHE A 45 21.63 -1.30 2.13
N ALA A 46 22.87 -1.51 2.57
CA ALA A 46 23.99 -0.60 2.26
C ALA A 46 24.45 -0.76 0.80
N ASP A 47 25.11 0.26 0.27
CA ASP A 47 25.62 0.29 -1.09
C ASP A 47 26.57 -0.89 -1.39
N ASP A 48 27.42 -1.26 -0.41
CA ASP A 48 28.34 -2.37 -0.54
C ASP A 48 27.65 -3.70 -0.83
N ALA A 49 26.42 -3.90 -0.30
CA ALA A 49 25.61 -5.09 -0.58
C ALA A 49 25.17 -5.14 -2.05
N TYR A 50 24.83 -4.00 -2.64
CA TYR A 50 24.50 -3.89 -4.07
C TYR A 50 25.74 -4.11 -4.94
N VAL A 51 26.89 -3.54 -4.56
CA VAL A 51 28.17 -3.74 -5.27
C VAL A 51 28.56 -5.21 -5.23
N ALA A 52 28.45 -5.87 -4.08
CA ALA A 52 28.71 -7.30 -3.94
C ALA A 52 27.74 -8.18 -4.79
N ALA A 53 26.53 -7.67 -5.06
CA ALA A 53 25.56 -8.30 -5.96
C ALA A 53 25.83 -8.03 -7.45
N GLY A 54 26.87 -7.21 -7.78
CA GLY A 54 27.23 -6.87 -9.15
C GLY A 54 26.57 -5.61 -9.72
N ALA A 55 25.78 -4.90 -8.91
CA ALA A 55 25.25 -3.60 -9.29
C ALA A 55 26.29 -2.49 -9.16
N ARG A 56 26.02 -1.35 -9.78
CA ARG A 56 26.89 -0.16 -9.74
C ARG A 56 26.17 0.97 -9.01
N ILE A 57 26.90 1.71 -8.19
CA ILE A 57 26.35 2.85 -7.46
C ILE A 57 26.61 4.13 -8.26
N LEU A 58 25.56 4.96 -8.40
CA LEU A 58 25.61 6.29 -8.98
C LEU A 58 25.35 7.35 -7.90
N PRO A 59 26.02 8.52 -7.98
CA PRO A 59 25.95 9.52 -6.91
C PRO A 59 24.61 10.25 -6.86
N SER A 60 23.95 10.48 -7.98
CA SER A 60 22.75 11.32 -8.07
C SER A 60 21.57 10.64 -8.75
N ILE A 61 20.39 11.19 -8.55
CA ILE A 61 19.17 10.74 -9.20
C ILE A 61 19.19 11.04 -10.71
N GLU A 62 19.79 12.17 -11.09
CA GLU A 62 19.99 12.59 -12.47
C GLU A 62 20.83 11.58 -13.25
N ASP A 63 21.90 11.08 -12.63
CA ASP A 63 22.74 10.05 -13.24
C ASP A 63 21.97 8.75 -13.48
N VAL A 64 21.13 8.35 -12.50
CA VAL A 64 20.32 7.13 -12.61
C VAL A 64 19.30 7.26 -13.73
N TYR A 65 18.51 8.35 -13.75
CA TYR A 65 17.53 8.60 -14.82
C TYR A 65 18.21 8.78 -16.18
N GLY A 66 19.37 9.43 -16.20
CA GLY A 66 20.14 9.72 -17.42
C GLY A 66 20.61 8.47 -18.17
N ILE A 67 20.94 7.39 -17.46
CA ILE A 67 21.50 6.17 -18.09
C ILE A 67 20.49 5.03 -18.24
N ALA A 68 19.48 4.94 -17.38
CA ALA A 68 18.57 3.79 -17.33
C ALA A 68 17.61 3.75 -18.53
N GLU A 69 17.37 2.55 -19.05
CA GLU A 69 16.29 2.24 -20.00
C GLU A 69 14.98 1.99 -19.24
N MET A 70 15.07 1.35 -18.05
CA MET A 70 13.96 1.12 -17.16
C MET A 70 14.27 1.70 -15.77
N ILE A 71 13.38 2.54 -15.28
CA ILE A 71 13.38 3.04 -13.90
C ILE A 71 12.40 2.18 -13.09
N VAL A 72 12.85 1.64 -11.96
CA VAL A 72 12.01 0.91 -11.01
C VAL A 72 11.99 1.68 -9.70
N LYS A 73 10.80 2.08 -9.26
CA LYS A 73 10.56 2.86 -8.04
C LYS A 73 9.49 2.20 -7.16
N VAL A 74 9.35 2.72 -5.96
CA VAL A 74 8.23 2.38 -5.07
C VAL A 74 7.08 3.35 -5.26
N LYS A 75 7.35 4.65 -5.21
CA LYS A 75 6.35 5.71 -5.36
C LYS A 75 6.49 6.44 -6.70
N GLU A 76 5.41 7.09 -7.08
CA GLU A 76 5.35 7.95 -8.25
C GLU A 76 6.48 8.99 -8.27
N PRO A 77 6.99 9.39 -9.44
CA PRO A 77 7.83 10.56 -9.57
C PRO A 77 7.13 11.80 -9.02
N ILE A 78 7.87 12.66 -8.32
CA ILE A 78 7.37 13.97 -7.84
C ILE A 78 7.89 15.10 -8.73
N ALA A 79 7.41 16.32 -8.51
CA ALA A 79 7.68 17.47 -9.39
C ALA A 79 9.16 17.68 -9.75
N SER A 80 10.08 17.42 -8.80
CA SER A 80 11.53 17.50 -9.06
C SER A 80 12.07 16.40 -9.97
N GLU A 81 11.36 15.27 -10.08
CA GLU A 81 11.75 14.11 -10.91
C GLU A 81 11.15 14.19 -12.32
N TYR A 82 10.05 14.96 -12.53
CA TYR A 82 9.39 15.02 -13.84
C TYR A 82 10.32 15.36 -15.00
N PRO A 83 11.24 16.35 -14.88
CA PRO A 83 12.17 16.69 -15.96
C PRO A 83 13.22 15.60 -16.25
N LEU A 84 13.41 14.64 -15.35
CA LEU A 84 14.40 13.58 -15.49
C LEU A 84 13.87 12.40 -16.31
N VAL A 85 12.53 12.23 -16.35
CA VAL A 85 11.88 11.14 -17.11
C VAL A 85 11.99 11.41 -18.61
N ARG A 86 12.52 10.43 -19.36
CA ARG A 86 12.85 10.61 -20.76
C ARG A 86 11.85 9.90 -21.69
N LYS A 87 11.75 10.39 -22.90
CA LYS A 87 10.97 9.75 -23.98
C LYS A 87 11.44 8.31 -24.20
N GLY A 88 10.48 7.37 -24.26
CA GLY A 88 10.73 5.95 -24.44
C GLY A 88 11.29 5.22 -23.22
N GLN A 89 11.55 5.93 -22.11
CA GLN A 89 12.00 5.31 -20.87
C GLN A 89 10.83 4.59 -20.20
N LEU A 90 11.03 3.32 -19.83
CA LEU A 90 10.05 2.57 -19.03
C LEU A 90 10.14 2.99 -17.57
N VAL A 91 9.02 3.35 -16.96
CA VAL A 91 8.91 3.63 -15.52
C VAL A 91 7.92 2.65 -14.91
N PHE A 92 8.38 1.82 -13.99
CA PHE A 92 7.61 0.78 -13.31
C PHE A 92 7.54 1.07 -11.82
N THR A 93 6.37 1.47 -11.32
CA THR A 93 6.15 1.96 -9.95
C THR A 93 4.66 2.04 -9.61
N TYR A 94 4.30 2.37 -8.37
CA TYR A 94 2.97 2.90 -8.06
C TYR A 94 2.85 4.31 -8.61
N PHE A 95 1.81 4.60 -9.40
CA PHE A 95 1.57 5.92 -9.96
C PHE A 95 0.38 6.63 -9.36
N HIS A 96 -0.73 5.93 -9.18
CA HIS A 96 -2.02 6.51 -8.73
C HIS A 96 -2.47 7.69 -9.60
N PHE A 97 -2.31 7.57 -10.91
CA PHE A 97 -2.55 8.66 -11.89
C PHE A 97 -3.90 9.34 -11.74
N ALA A 98 -4.98 8.59 -11.54
CA ALA A 98 -6.34 9.13 -11.45
C ALA A 98 -6.53 10.14 -10.31
N SER A 99 -5.60 10.22 -9.36
CA SER A 99 -5.63 11.15 -8.23
C SER A 99 -4.71 12.38 -8.39
N ASP A 100 -3.86 12.42 -9.45
CA ASP A 100 -2.86 13.48 -9.65
C ASP A 100 -2.76 13.91 -11.13
N GLU A 101 -3.45 15.00 -11.45
CA GLU A 101 -3.44 15.58 -12.80
C GLU A 101 -2.05 16.11 -13.21
N ALA A 102 -1.30 16.67 -12.26
CA ALA A 102 0.02 17.25 -12.53
C ALA A 102 1.03 16.16 -12.92
N LEU A 103 1.04 15.04 -12.18
CA LEU A 103 1.83 13.86 -12.51
C LEU A 103 1.41 13.28 -13.87
N THR A 104 0.12 13.12 -14.10
CA THR A 104 -0.43 12.58 -15.36
C THR A 104 0.03 13.41 -16.55
N LEU A 105 -0.12 14.74 -16.47
CA LEU A 105 0.32 15.67 -17.51
C LEU A 105 1.84 15.63 -17.72
N ALA A 106 2.62 15.53 -16.64
CA ALA A 106 4.08 15.43 -16.72
C ALA A 106 4.52 14.16 -17.45
N MET A 107 3.91 13.01 -17.14
CA MET A 107 4.24 11.73 -17.81
C MET A 107 3.79 11.70 -19.26
N ILE A 108 2.65 12.30 -19.61
CA ILE A 108 2.24 12.51 -21.01
C ILE A 108 3.31 13.31 -21.76
N LYS A 109 3.74 14.44 -21.20
CA LYS A 109 4.75 15.31 -21.83
C LYS A 109 6.11 14.66 -21.96
N SER A 110 6.49 13.79 -21.05
CA SER A 110 7.77 13.07 -21.11
C SER A 110 7.85 12.09 -22.27
N GLY A 111 6.72 11.56 -22.74
CA GLY A 111 6.68 10.50 -23.77
C GLY A 111 7.25 9.17 -23.28
N SER A 112 7.27 8.94 -21.96
CA SER A 112 7.70 7.69 -21.34
C SER A 112 6.65 6.59 -21.46
N ILE A 113 7.03 5.37 -21.07
CA ILE A 113 6.13 4.23 -20.89
C ILE A 113 5.91 4.07 -19.39
N CYS A 114 4.68 4.32 -18.91
CA CYS A 114 4.33 4.22 -17.51
C CYS A 114 3.54 2.95 -17.25
N LEU A 115 4.16 2.01 -16.54
CA LEU A 115 3.57 0.75 -16.12
C LEU A 115 3.33 0.79 -14.62
N ALA A 116 2.05 0.83 -14.22
CA ALA A 116 1.63 1.04 -12.85
C ALA A 116 1.47 -0.28 -12.12
N TYR A 117 2.07 -0.41 -10.92
CA TYR A 117 1.92 -1.60 -10.08
C TYR A 117 0.47 -1.89 -9.73
N GLU A 118 -0.28 -0.85 -9.40
CA GLU A 118 -1.66 -0.96 -8.90
C GLU A 118 -2.68 -1.37 -9.93
N THR A 119 -2.34 -1.39 -11.21
CA THR A 119 -3.23 -1.80 -12.29
C THR A 119 -2.82 -3.12 -12.95
N VAL A 120 -1.70 -3.73 -12.55
CA VAL A 120 -1.39 -5.11 -12.91
C VAL A 120 -2.39 -6.03 -12.24
N GLU A 121 -3.08 -6.87 -13.04
CA GLU A 121 -4.19 -7.68 -12.57
C GLU A 121 -4.06 -9.14 -13.01
N ASN A 122 -4.32 -10.07 -12.08
CA ASN A 122 -4.40 -11.49 -12.40
C ASN A 122 -5.75 -11.84 -13.06
N PRO A 123 -5.87 -13.01 -13.74
CA PRO A 123 -7.12 -13.45 -14.37
C PRO A 123 -8.29 -13.60 -13.39
N ASP A 124 -8.03 -13.73 -12.10
CA ASP A 124 -9.03 -13.79 -11.02
C ASP A 124 -9.37 -12.41 -10.42
N HIS A 125 -8.96 -11.34 -11.10
CA HIS A 125 -9.15 -9.95 -10.69
C HIS A 125 -8.41 -9.55 -9.41
N THR A 126 -7.46 -10.35 -8.94
CA THR A 126 -6.57 -9.93 -7.85
C THR A 126 -5.47 -9.00 -8.37
N LEU A 127 -5.01 -8.08 -7.51
CA LEU A 127 -3.98 -7.08 -7.83
C LEU A 127 -2.66 -7.50 -7.15
N PRO A 128 -1.84 -8.35 -7.81
CA PRO A 128 -0.71 -9.04 -7.17
C PRO A 128 0.35 -8.09 -6.61
N LEU A 129 0.49 -6.91 -7.17
CA LEU A 129 1.49 -5.94 -6.72
C LEU A 129 0.95 -4.97 -5.65
N LEU A 130 -0.37 -4.91 -5.42
CA LEU A 130 -0.97 -4.22 -4.26
C LEU A 130 -1.05 -5.13 -3.03
N ILE A 131 -1.22 -6.44 -3.20
CA ILE A 131 -1.39 -7.40 -2.10
C ILE A 131 -0.32 -7.24 -1.02
N PRO A 132 1.00 -7.19 -1.30
CA PRO A 132 2.02 -7.12 -0.27
C PRO A 132 1.88 -5.89 0.64
N MET A 133 1.56 -4.74 0.07
CA MET A 133 1.38 -3.52 0.85
C MET A 133 0.08 -3.53 1.65
N SER A 134 -0.97 -4.15 1.11
CA SER A 134 -2.23 -4.38 1.83
C SER A 134 -2.04 -5.33 3.02
N GLU A 135 -1.20 -6.36 2.89
CA GLU A 135 -0.84 -7.26 3.98
C GLU A 135 -0.07 -6.53 5.09
N VAL A 136 0.95 -5.75 4.72
CA VAL A 136 1.71 -4.93 5.68
C VAL A 136 0.79 -3.92 6.37
N ALA A 137 -0.05 -3.20 5.62
CA ALA A 137 -0.96 -2.21 6.19
C ALA A 137 -1.97 -2.84 7.16
N GLY A 138 -2.54 -4.00 6.82
CA GLY A 138 -3.45 -4.73 7.70
C GLY A 138 -2.79 -5.15 9.01
N ARG A 139 -1.56 -5.65 8.96
CA ARG A 139 -0.80 -6.04 10.16
C ARG A 139 -0.41 -4.83 10.99
N MET A 140 0.06 -3.76 10.36
CA MET A 140 0.41 -2.51 11.02
C MET A 140 -0.78 -1.83 11.70
N SER A 141 -1.99 -1.92 11.12
CA SER A 141 -3.20 -1.32 11.71
C SER A 141 -3.49 -1.84 13.12
N VAL A 142 -3.18 -3.11 13.38
CA VAL A 142 -3.33 -3.72 14.70
C VAL A 142 -2.19 -3.30 15.64
N GLN A 143 -0.97 -3.25 15.14
CA GLN A 143 0.20 -2.82 15.93
C GLN A 143 0.02 -1.39 16.43
N GLU A 144 -0.34 -0.47 15.55
CA GLU A 144 -0.60 0.93 15.91
C GLU A 144 -1.88 1.09 16.73
N GLY A 145 -2.96 0.37 16.36
CA GLY A 145 -4.20 0.37 17.15
C GLY A 145 -3.98 -0.08 18.59
N ALA A 146 -3.21 -1.15 18.81
CA ALA A 146 -2.84 -1.63 20.13
C ALA A 146 -2.02 -0.59 20.91
N ARG A 147 -1.05 0.06 20.24
CA ARG A 147 -0.23 1.12 20.84
C ARG A 147 -1.08 2.31 21.29
N PHE A 148 -1.98 2.78 20.44
CA PHE A 148 -2.82 3.95 20.76
C PHE A 148 -3.95 3.64 21.75
N LEU A 149 -4.25 2.37 22.05
CA LEU A 149 -5.09 2.00 23.18
C LEU A 149 -4.41 2.20 24.54
N GLU A 150 -3.09 2.35 24.58
CA GLU A 150 -2.35 2.61 25.80
C GLU A 150 -2.67 3.99 26.38
N LYS A 151 -2.77 4.12 27.71
CA LYS A 151 -3.10 5.39 28.38
C LYS A 151 -2.11 6.52 28.09
N PRO A 152 -0.79 6.30 28.04
CA PRO A 152 0.18 7.33 27.67
C PRO A 152 0.02 7.88 26.24
N GLN A 153 -0.66 7.14 25.36
CA GLN A 153 -0.93 7.54 23.97
C GLN A 153 -2.30 8.22 23.79
N GLY A 154 -3.04 8.43 24.88
CA GLY A 154 -4.39 9.01 24.85
C GLY A 154 -5.51 7.98 24.90
N GLY A 155 -5.22 6.70 24.70
CA GLY A 155 -6.19 5.61 24.72
C GLY A 155 -6.79 5.34 26.11
N LYS A 156 -7.75 4.43 26.14
CA LYS A 156 -8.46 4.07 27.39
C LYS A 156 -7.73 3.09 28.30
N GLY A 157 -6.54 2.63 27.92
CA GLY A 157 -5.71 1.75 28.76
C GLY A 157 -6.12 0.27 28.66
N VAL A 158 -6.42 -0.23 27.47
CA VAL A 158 -6.79 -1.62 27.20
C VAL A 158 -5.62 -2.37 26.58
N LEU A 159 -5.31 -3.54 27.15
CA LEU A 159 -4.40 -4.52 26.57
C LEU A 159 -5.22 -5.51 25.72
N LEU A 160 -4.96 -5.58 24.39
CA LEU A 160 -5.78 -6.37 23.48
C LEU A 160 -5.86 -7.86 23.85
N GLY A 161 -4.77 -8.46 24.31
CA GLY A 161 -4.75 -9.87 24.69
C GLY A 161 -5.39 -10.18 26.04
N GLY A 162 -5.72 -9.18 26.86
CA GLY A 162 -6.10 -9.36 28.26
C GLY A 162 -5.00 -10.05 29.08
N VAL A 163 -5.36 -10.54 30.26
CA VAL A 163 -4.51 -11.38 31.12
C VAL A 163 -5.39 -12.39 31.87
N PRO A 164 -4.84 -13.44 32.51
CA PRO A 164 -5.65 -14.35 33.32
C PRO A 164 -6.58 -13.61 34.30
N GLY A 165 -7.89 -13.84 34.21
CA GLY A 165 -8.91 -13.18 35.01
C GLY A 165 -9.44 -11.85 34.39
N VAL A 166 -8.84 -11.33 33.33
CA VAL A 166 -9.28 -10.11 32.61
C VAL A 166 -9.57 -10.46 31.14
N LYS A 167 -10.77 -10.12 30.66
CA LYS A 167 -11.15 -10.37 29.27
C LYS A 167 -10.25 -9.60 28.30
N PRO A 168 -9.99 -10.16 27.11
CA PRO A 168 -9.28 -9.45 26.05
C PRO A 168 -10.07 -8.24 25.54
N GLY A 169 -9.37 -7.32 24.91
CA GLY A 169 -9.95 -6.22 24.15
C GLY A 169 -10.70 -6.71 22.92
N LYS A 170 -11.69 -5.94 22.48
CA LYS A 170 -12.52 -6.25 21.32
C LYS A 170 -12.09 -5.43 20.11
N VAL A 171 -11.86 -6.12 19.00
CA VAL A 171 -11.48 -5.53 17.71
C VAL A 171 -12.59 -5.78 16.70
N LEU A 172 -13.07 -4.70 16.07
CA LEU A 172 -14.02 -4.75 14.94
C LEU A 172 -13.27 -4.39 13.66
N VAL A 173 -13.22 -5.30 12.71
CA VAL A 173 -12.63 -5.10 11.38
C VAL A 173 -13.74 -4.96 10.36
N LEU A 174 -13.78 -3.82 9.66
CA LEU A 174 -14.75 -3.51 8.61
C LEU A 174 -14.11 -3.73 7.24
N GLY A 175 -14.58 -4.76 6.54
CA GLY A 175 -14.02 -5.25 5.26
C GLY A 175 -13.16 -6.49 5.43
N GLY A 176 -13.52 -7.55 4.72
CA GLY A 176 -12.86 -8.86 4.74
C GLY A 176 -11.83 -9.08 3.63
N GLY A 177 -11.38 -8.03 2.94
CA GLY A 177 -10.36 -8.08 1.90
C GLY A 177 -8.97 -8.45 2.43
N VAL A 178 -7.91 -8.18 1.66
CA VAL A 178 -6.53 -8.51 2.06
C VAL A 178 -6.14 -7.77 3.36
N VAL A 179 -6.43 -6.47 3.44
CA VAL A 179 -6.15 -5.64 4.63
C VAL A 179 -6.87 -6.21 5.86
N GLY A 180 -8.20 -6.38 5.78
CA GLY A 180 -9.00 -6.82 6.93
C GLY A 180 -8.69 -8.25 7.35
N HIS A 181 -8.40 -9.15 6.39
CA HIS A 181 -7.93 -10.51 6.69
C HIS A 181 -6.65 -10.48 7.56
N ASN A 182 -5.65 -9.70 7.14
CA ASN A 182 -4.39 -9.60 7.86
C ASN A 182 -4.54 -8.87 9.21
N ALA A 183 -5.39 -7.87 9.29
CA ALA A 183 -5.73 -7.20 10.54
C ALA A 183 -6.39 -8.18 11.53
N ALA A 184 -7.43 -8.89 11.09
CA ALA A 184 -8.12 -9.87 11.94
C ALA A 184 -7.18 -11.00 12.42
N LEU A 185 -6.30 -11.49 11.53
CA LEU A 185 -5.31 -12.51 11.86
C LEU A 185 -4.33 -12.03 12.94
N MET A 186 -3.82 -10.79 12.81
CA MET A 186 -2.87 -10.23 13.80
C MET A 186 -3.55 -9.92 15.14
N ALA A 187 -4.75 -9.35 15.13
CA ALA A 187 -5.50 -9.09 16.35
C ALA A 187 -5.83 -10.40 17.10
N ALA A 188 -6.23 -11.43 16.36
CA ALA A 188 -6.46 -12.76 16.91
C ALA A 188 -5.18 -13.38 17.49
N GLY A 189 -4.04 -13.22 16.80
CA GLY A 189 -2.72 -13.68 17.27
C GLY A 189 -2.25 -12.98 18.55
N LEU A 190 -2.66 -11.74 18.80
CA LEU A 190 -2.45 -11.05 20.07
C LEU A 190 -3.42 -11.51 21.15
N GLY A 191 -4.41 -12.34 20.85
CA GLY A 191 -5.39 -12.87 21.78
C GLY A 191 -6.65 -12.02 21.94
N ALA A 192 -6.89 -11.04 21.07
CA ALA A 192 -8.09 -10.20 21.10
C ALA A 192 -9.37 -10.99 20.76
N ASP A 193 -10.52 -10.49 21.21
CA ASP A 193 -11.84 -10.91 20.71
C ASP A 193 -12.14 -10.14 19.42
N VAL A 194 -12.14 -10.83 18.28
CA VAL A 194 -12.19 -10.21 16.96
C VAL A 194 -13.53 -10.47 16.27
N THR A 195 -14.16 -9.42 15.73
CA THR A 195 -15.26 -9.52 14.78
C THR A 195 -14.81 -8.93 13.45
N ILE A 196 -14.96 -9.69 12.34
CA ILE A 196 -14.71 -9.20 10.98
C ILE A 196 -16.03 -9.15 10.22
N ALA A 197 -16.34 -7.98 9.66
CA ALA A 197 -17.58 -7.72 8.93
C ALA A 197 -17.33 -7.51 7.44
N ASP A 198 -18.16 -8.15 6.59
CA ASP A 198 -18.13 -8.00 5.13
C ASP A 198 -19.53 -8.13 4.55
N LEU A 199 -19.74 -7.59 3.34
CA LEU A 199 -21.00 -7.74 2.58
C LEU A 199 -21.06 -9.08 1.82
N SER A 200 -19.91 -9.67 1.50
CA SER A 200 -19.79 -10.88 0.71
C SER A 200 -19.93 -12.14 1.56
N LEU A 201 -21.06 -12.82 1.48
CA LEU A 201 -21.27 -14.12 2.14
C LEU A 201 -20.25 -15.19 1.72
N PRO A 202 -19.84 -15.30 0.44
CA PRO A 202 -18.73 -16.19 0.06
C PRO A 202 -17.43 -15.87 0.80
N ARG A 203 -17.09 -14.57 0.94
CA ARG A 203 -15.92 -14.13 1.69
C ARG A 203 -16.04 -14.45 3.18
N LEU A 204 -17.19 -14.22 3.78
CA LEU A 204 -17.44 -14.56 5.19
C LEU A 204 -17.33 -16.07 5.45
N ARG A 205 -17.80 -16.93 4.53
CA ARG A 205 -17.61 -18.40 4.64
C ARG A 205 -16.12 -18.76 4.63
N TYR A 206 -15.36 -18.25 3.67
CA TYR A 206 -13.92 -18.46 3.61
C TYR A 206 -13.22 -18.03 4.90
N LEU A 207 -13.54 -16.84 5.42
CA LEU A 207 -12.97 -16.33 6.67
C LEU A 207 -13.35 -17.20 7.88
N SER A 208 -14.61 -17.65 7.94
CA SER A 208 -15.08 -18.53 9.02
C SER A 208 -14.34 -19.88 9.05
N GLU A 209 -13.91 -20.38 7.90
CA GLU A 209 -13.19 -21.66 7.77
C GLU A 209 -11.70 -21.53 8.04
N THR A 210 -11.10 -20.38 7.68
CA THR A 210 -9.64 -20.20 7.68
C THR A 210 -9.09 -19.42 8.87
N MET A 211 -9.93 -18.61 9.54
CA MET A 211 -9.52 -17.77 10.65
C MET A 211 -9.41 -18.54 11.98
N PRO A 212 -8.58 -18.07 12.94
CA PRO A 212 -8.54 -18.56 14.30
C PRO A 212 -9.93 -18.49 14.98
N LYS A 213 -10.17 -19.37 15.98
CA LYS A 213 -11.48 -19.50 16.64
C LYS A 213 -11.96 -18.28 17.43
N ASN A 214 -11.06 -17.37 17.76
CA ASN A 214 -11.37 -16.07 18.38
C ASN A 214 -11.74 -14.98 17.36
N VAL A 215 -11.86 -15.30 16.06
CA VAL A 215 -12.40 -14.44 15.03
C VAL A 215 -13.84 -14.88 14.69
N LYS A 216 -14.78 -13.96 14.79
CA LYS A 216 -16.18 -14.14 14.41
C LYS A 216 -16.44 -13.37 13.13
N THR A 217 -17.24 -13.94 12.24
CA THR A 217 -17.68 -13.29 11.02
C THR A 217 -19.04 -12.66 11.19
N LEU A 218 -19.26 -11.48 10.61
CA LEU A 218 -20.50 -10.73 10.70
C LEU A 218 -20.90 -10.17 9.33
N PHE A 219 -22.17 -10.25 8.96
CA PHE A 219 -22.66 -9.55 7.77
C PHE A 219 -22.70 -8.04 8.05
N SER A 220 -22.04 -7.26 7.19
CA SER A 220 -21.92 -5.81 7.37
C SER A 220 -23.22 -5.10 7.01
N SER A 221 -23.79 -4.39 7.97
CA SER A 221 -24.89 -3.43 7.80
C SER A 221 -24.75 -2.34 8.84
N THR A 222 -25.38 -1.18 8.63
CA THR A 222 -25.38 -0.10 9.62
C THR A 222 -25.83 -0.61 10.98
N HIS A 223 -26.92 -1.38 11.02
CA HIS A 223 -27.47 -1.94 12.26
C HIS A 223 -26.47 -2.86 12.99
N THR A 224 -25.82 -3.79 12.26
CA THR A 224 -24.89 -4.73 12.88
C THR A 224 -23.61 -4.03 13.38
N ILE A 225 -23.16 -3.01 12.67
CA ILE A 225 -22.03 -2.17 13.12
C ILE A 225 -22.42 -1.42 14.40
N GLU A 226 -23.56 -0.75 14.44
CA GLU A 226 -24.05 -0.04 15.62
C GLU A 226 -24.16 -0.95 16.86
N GLN A 227 -24.55 -2.21 16.69
CA GLN A 227 -24.61 -3.19 17.79
C GLN A 227 -23.22 -3.59 18.32
N GLU A 228 -22.19 -3.59 17.48
CA GLU A 228 -20.84 -3.96 17.87
C GLU A 228 -20.07 -2.83 18.59
N LEU A 229 -20.29 -1.55 18.20
CA LEU A 229 -19.54 -0.40 18.66
C LEU A 229 -19.49 -0.22 20.20
N PRO A 230 -20.62 -0.39 20.99
CA PRO A 230 -20.58 -0.16 22.43
C PRO A 230 -19.61 -1.01 23.22
N THR A 231 -19.20 -2.14 22.67
CA THR A 231 -18.26 -3.08 23.29
C THR A 231 -16.89 -3.09 22.63
N THR A 232 -16.73 -2.37 21.52
CA THR A 232 -15.48 -2.35 20.73
C THR A 232 -14.45 -1.40 21.33
N ASP A 233 -13.20 -1.81 21.33
CA ASP A 233 -12.04 -1.04 21.80
C ASP A 233 -11.23 -0.46 20.64
N LEU A 234 -11.12 -1.24 19.55
CA LEU A 234 -10.40 -0.89 18.33
C LEU A 234 -11.26 -1.18 17.12
N VAL A 235 -11.46 -0.20 16.24
CA VAL A 235 -12.08 -0.38 14.93
C VAL A 235 -11.02 -0.23 13.84
N ILE A 236 -11.00 -1.14 12.88
CA ILE A 236 -10.12 -1.08 11.71
C ILE A 236 -10.98 -0.98 10.45
N GLY A 237 -10.88 0.16 9.76
CA GLY A 237 -11.49 0.40 8.45
C GLY A 237 -10.61 -0.16 7.34
N ALA A 238 -11.10 -1.21 6.67
CA ALA A 238 -10.33 -1.98 5.69
C ALA A 238 -11.10 -2.21 4.37
N VAL A 239 -12.08 -1.34 4.07
CA VAL A 239 -12.86 -1.42 2.82
C VAL A 239 -12.15 -0.63 1.74
N LEU A 240 -11.82 -1.31 0.65
CA LEU A 240 -11.26 -0.74 -0.56
C LEU A 240 -12.19 -1.07 -1.72
N ILE A 241 -12.62 -0.04 -2.46
CA ILE A 241 -13.35 -0.21 -3.72
C ILE A 241 -12.43 0.28 -4.84
N PRO A 242 -11.95 -0.62 -5.73
CA PRO A 242 -11.07 -0.20 -6.82
C PRO A 242 -11.70 0.92 -7.66
N GLY A 243 -10.96 2.02 -7.84
CA GLY A 243 -11.42 3.15 -8.66
C GLY A 243 -12.54 4.03 -8.07
N ALA A 244 -12.99 3.78 -6.82
CA ALA A 244 -14.04 4.56 -6.18
C ALA A 244 -13.63 4.98 -4.75
N LYS A 245 -14.33 5.99 -4.22
CA LYS A 245 -14.18 6.37 -2.80
C LYS A 245 -14.75 5.25 -1.91
N ALA A 246 -14.08 5.00 -0.79
CA ALA A 246 -14.61 4.11 0.24
C ALA A 246 -15.95 4.65 0.79
N PRO A 247 -16.93 3.77 1.09
CA PRO A 247 -18.16 4.21 1.75
C PRO A 247 -17.87 4.56 3.20
N HIS A 248 -18.53 5.58 3.73
CA HIS A 248 -18.46 5.90 5.15
C HIS A 248 -19.31 4.87 5.94
N LEU A 249 -18.64 3.92 6.59
CA LEU A 249 -19.27 2.86 7.37
C LEU A 249 -19.55 3.28 8.82
N ILE A 250 -18.79 4.25 9.34
CA ILE A 250 -19.03 4.86 10.64
C ILE A 250 -19.25 6.35 10.42
N THR A 251 -20.44 6.81 10.83
CA THR A 251 -20.80 8.23 10.80
C THR A 251 -20.31 8.93 12.08
N ARG A 252 -20.31 10.27 12.07
CA ARG A 252 -19.96 11.04 13.27
C ARG A 252 -20.88 10.73 14.44
N ASP A 253 -22.17 10.54 14.19
CA ASP A 253 -23.12 10.20 15.27
C ASP A 253 -22.86 8.83 15.88
N MET A 254 -22.37 7.88 15.13
CA MET A 254 -22.00 6.55 15.63
C MET A 254 -20.78 6.57 16.56
N LEU A 255 -19.94 7.62 16.54
CA LEU A 255 -18.84 7.77 17.52
C LEU A 255 -19.35 7.78 18.96
N LYS A 256 -20.56 8.30 19.19
CA LYS A 256 -21.20 8.33 20.52
C LYS A 256 -21.51 6.94 21.09
N LEU A 257 -21.52 5.91 20.26
CA LEU A 257 -21.68 4.52 20.68
C LEU A 257 -20.38 3.90 21.19
N LEU A 258 -19.23 4.46 20.81
CA LEU A 258 -17.93 4.03 21.31
C LEU A 258 -17.65 4.59 22.71
N LYS A 259 -16.78 3.91 23.43
CA LYS A 259 -16.33 4.41 24.73
C LYS A 259 -15.18 5.41 24.53
N PRO A 260 -15.10 6.48 25.34
CA PRO A 260 -13.97 7.42 25.30
C PRO A 260 -12.61 6.70 25.35
N GLY A 261 -11.67 7.15 24.51
CA GLY A 261 -10.34 6.55 24.37
C GLY A 261 -10.32 5.26 23.54
N SER A 262 -11.43 4.89 22.87
CA SER A 262 -11.39 3.89 21.80
C SER A 262 -10.61 4.42 20.59
N VAL A 263 -10.09 3.52 19.78
CA VAL A 263 -9.24 3.85 18.64
C VAL A 263 -9.89 3.41 17.32
N LEU A 264 -9.90 4.31 16.35
CA LEU A 264 -10.23 4.02 14.95
C LEU A 264 -8.96 4.08 14.10
N VAL A 265 -8.67 3.02 13.36
CA VAL A 265 -7.58 2.98 12.37
C VAL A 265 -8.19 2.89 10.99
N ASP A 266 -8.00 3.93 10.18
CA ASP A 266 -8.52 3.96 8.80
C ASP A 266 -7.43 3.64 7.80
N VAL A 267 -7.39 2.39 7.34
CA VAL A 267 -6.40 1.94 6.35
C VAL A 267 -6.78 2.38 4.92
N ALA A 268 -8.05 2.70 4.69
CA ALA A 268 -8.56 3.16 3.39
C ALA A 268 -8.41 4.68 3.18
N ILE A 269 -7.65 5.36 4.02
CA ILE A 269 -7.55 6.83 4.03
C ILE A 269 -7.07 7.40 2.68
N ASP A 270 -6.20 6.71 1.95
CA ASP A 270 -5.73 7.11 0.62
C ASP A 270 -6.87 7.17 -0.42
N GLN A 271 -8.01 6.54 -0.13
CA GLN A 271 -9.24 6.55 -0.96
C GLN A 271 -10.41 7.29 -0.30
N GLY A 272 -10.12 8.22 0.60
CA GLY A 272 -11.10 9.07 1.28
C GLY A 272 -11.54 8.56 2.65
N GLY A 273 -11.14 7.33 3.03
CA GLY A 273 -11.43 6.75 4.35
C GLY A 273 -12.79 6.07 4.48
N CYS A 274 -12.89 5.13 5.41
CA CYS A 274 -14.11 4.39 5.75
C CYS A 274 -14.97 5.08 6.82
N PHE A 275 -14.48 6.14 7.44
CA PHE A 275 -15.18 6.87 8.51
C PHE A 275 -15.45 8.29 8.07
N GLU A 276 -16.64 8.80 8.35
CA GLU A 276 -17.05 10.16 8.00
C GLU A 276 -16.09 11.23 8.58
N THR A 277 -15.49 10.93 9.72
CA THR A 277 -14.57 11.81 10.44
C THR A 277 -13.10 11.63 10.04
N SER A 278 -12.80 10.73 9.10
CA SER A 278 -11.43 10.48 8.65
C SER A 278 -10.85 11.64 7.84
N HIS A 279 -9.63 12.03 8.16
CA HIS A 279 -8.78 12.88 7.32
C HIS A 279 -7.32 12.40 7.39
N PRO A 280 -6.53 12.56 6.32
CA PRO A 280 -5.17 12.04 6.26
C PRO A 280 -4.26 12.64 7.34
N THR A 281 -3.45 11.79 7.94
CA THR A 281 -2.38 12.16 8.87
C THR A 281 -1.02 11.66 8.37
N THR A 282 0.04 11.97 9.10
CA THR A 282 1.41 11.58 8.75
C THR A 282 2.05 10.77 9.87
N HIS A 283 3.14 10.07 9.58
CA HIS A 283 3.90 9.34 10.61
C HIS A 283 4.46 10.25 11.72
N ALA A 284 4.67 11.54 11.45
CA ALA A 284 5.13 12.52 12.44
C ALA A 284 4.01 12.92 13.42
N ASN A 285 2.77 13.03 12.93
CA ASN A 285 1.59 13.37 13.72
C ASN A 285 0.47 12.36 13.35
N PRO A 286 0.53 11.13 13.89
CA PRO A 286 -0.23 10.01 13.35
C PRO A 286 -1.70 9.99 13.76
N VAL A 287 -2.06 10.67 14.86
CA VAL A 287 -3.41 10.64 15.42
C VAL A 287 -3.97 12.02 15.68
N TYR A 288 -5.29 12.09 15.69
CA TYR A 288 -6.08 13.20 16.21
C TYR A 288 -7.29 12.64 16.98
N GLU A 289 -7.96 13.48 17.74
CA GLU A 289 -9.11 13.12 18.55
C GLU A 289 -10.37 13.87 18.12
N ILE A 290 -11.48 13.14 17.99
CA ILE A 290 -12.82 13.69 17.77
C ILE A 290 -13.78 12.99 18.72
N ASP A 291 -14.52 13.76 19.51
CA ASP A 291 -15.55 13.26 20.43
C ASP A 291 -14.97 12.17 21.39
N ASP A 292 -13.78 12.42 21.94
CA ASP A 292 -13.00 11.52 22.83
C ASP A 292 -12.56 10.19 22.15
N ILE A 293 -12.62 10.09 20.82
CA ILE A 293 -12.19 8.91 20.05
C ILE A 293 -10.93 9.23 19.25
N LEU A 294 -9.89 8.41 19.42
CA LEU A 294 -8.63 8.56 18.70
C LEU A 294 -8.76 8.03 17.27
N HIS A 295 -8.30 8.81 16.30
CA HIS A 295 -8.26 8.46 14.89
C HIS A 295 -6.82 8.35 14.41
N TYR A 296 -6.42 7.18 13.95
CA TYR A 296 -5.16 6.92 13.26
C TYR A 296 -5.45 6.77 11.76
N CYS A 297 -5.08 7.78 10.99
CA CYS A 297 -5.40 7.88 9.57
C CYS A 297 -4.14 8.18 8.73
N VAL A 298 -3.03 7.52 9.06
CA VAL A 298 -1.75 7.75 8.40
C VAL A 298 -1.80 7.27 6.95
N ALA A 299 -1.59 8.19 6.01
CA ALA A 299 -1.33 7.84 4.63
C ALA A 299 0.02 7.10 4.51
N ASN A 300 0.08 6.07 3.68
CA ASN A 300 1.29 5.26 3.49
C ASN A 300 1.74 4.49 4.75
N ILE A 301 0.82 3.83 5.45
CA ILE A 301 1.12 2.98 6.62
C ILE A 301 2.34 2.05 6.39
N PRO A 302 2.48 1.35 5.25
CA PRO A 302 3.62 0.47 5.00
C PRO A 302 4.99 1.17 5.01
N GLY A 303 5.04 2.48 4.81
CA GLY A 303 6.27 3.27 4.88
C GLY A 303 6.93 3.29 6.25
N ALA A 304 6.19 3.01 7.32
CA ALA A 304 6.71 2.94 8.69
C ALA A 304 7.66 1.76 8.94
N VAL A 305 7.55 0.70 8.14
CA VAL A 305 8.35 -0.53 8.26
C VAL A 305 9.08 -0.83 6.95
N PRO A 306 9.99 0.05 6.51
CA PRO A 306 10.55 0.02 5.16
C PRO A 306 11.32 -1.26 4.85
N GLN A 307 11.99 -1.89 5.82
CA GLN A 307 12.68 -3.16 5.62
C GLN A 307 11.70 -4.29 5.25
N THR A 308 10.66 -4.48 6.03
CA THR A 308 9.62 -5.49 5.77
C THR A 308 8.89 -5.19 4.46
N SER A 309 8.50 -3.95 4.26
CA SER A 309 7.75 -3.51 3.08
C SER A 309 8.57 -3.64 1.80
N THR A 310 9.86 -3.31 1.83
CA THR A 310 10.77 -3.51 0.69
C THR A 310 10.87 -4.99 0.31
N LEU A 311 11.12 -5.87 1.29
CA LEU A 311 11.20 -7.31 1.04
C LEU A 311 9.88 -7.86 0.47
N ALA A 312 8.75 -7.50 1.07
CA ALA A 312 7.43 -7.95 0.62
C ALA A 312 7.12 -7.47 -0.80
N LEU A 313 7.36 -6.19 -1.08
CA LEU A 313 7.11 -5.60 -2.40
C LEU A 313 8.01 -6.21 -3.45
N THR A 314 9.32 -6.27 -3.19
CA THR A 314 10.29 -6.74 -4.19
C THR A 314 10.13 -8.22 -4.50
N ASN A 315 9.67 -9.04 -3.56
CA ASN A 315 9.30 -10.44 -3.83
C ASN A 315 8.18 -10.54 -4.88
N ALA A 316 7.23 -9.61 -4.87
CA ALA A 316 6.14 -9.59 -5.83
C ALA A 316 6.53 -8.92 -7.16
N THR A 317 7.31 -7.83 -7.12
CA THR A 317 7.66 -7.05 -8.33
C THR A 317 8.80 -7.66 -9.14
N LEU A 318 9.75 -8.34 -8.51
CA LEU A 318 10.96 -8.87 -9.18
C LEU A 318 10.66 -9.78 -10.37
N PRO A 319 9.67 -10.71 -10.34
CA PRO A 319 9.33 -11.52 -11.51
C PRO A 319 8.93 -10.67 -12.72
N TYR A 320 8.20 -9.58 -12.50
CA TYR A 320 7.78 -8.64 -13.55
C TYR A 320 8.96 -7.80 -14.05
N VAL A 321 9.81 -7.30 -13.14
CA VAL A 321 11.04 -6.58 -13.50
C VAL A 321 11.93 -7.46 -14.39
N ILE A 322 12.10 -8.73 -14.05
CA ILE A 322 12.87 -9.69 -14.86
C ILE A 322 12.21 -9.87 -16.24
N LYS A 323 10.89 -10.09 -16.28
CA LYS A 323 10.16 -10.27 -17.55
C LYS A 323 10.32 -9.03 -18.46
N LEU A 324 10.14 -7.83 -17.90
CA LEU A 324 10.32 -6.57 -18.62
C LEU A 324 11.77 -6.38 -19.09
N ALA A 325 12.75 -6.75 -18.27
CA ALA A 325 14.17 -6.64 -18.63
C ALA A 325 14.57 -7.64 -19.72
N ASP A 326 14.11 -8.88 -19.64
CA ASP A 326 14.45 -9.95 -20.58
C ASP A 326 13.77 -9.78 -21.96
N ARG A 327 12.54 -9.26 -21.98
CA ARG A 327 11.68 -9.23 -23.19
C ARG A 327 11.50 -7.85 -23.81
N GLY A 328 11.71 -6.77 -23.05
CA GLY A 328 11.17 -5.45 -23.36
C GLY A 328 9.68 -5.36 -23.01
N TRP A 329 9.18 -4.15 -22.80
CA TRP A 329 7.82 -3.94 -22.32
C TRP A 329 6.74 -4.40 -23.30
N GLU A 330 6.92 -4.19 -24.61
CA GLU A 330 5.96 -4.59 -25.65
C GLU A 330 5.71 -6.10 -25.61
N LYS A 331 6.77 -6.88 -25.75
CA LYS A 331 6.66 -8.33 -25.78
C LYS A 331 6.26 -8.91 -24.43
N ALA A 332 6.70 -8.32 -23.32
CA ALA A 332 6.30 -8.75 -21.98
C ALA A 332 4.79 -8.58 -21.76
N CYS A 333 4.19 -7.48 -22.24
CA CYS A 333 2.76 -7.24 -22.18
C CYS A 333 1.97 -8.14 -23.15
N GLU A 334 2.46 -8.37 -24.38
CA GLU A 334 1.85 -9.33 -25.31
C GLU A 334 1.77 -10.76 -24.73
N GLU A 335 2.80 -11.19 -24.01
CA GLU A 335 2.88 -12.51 -23.38
C GLU A 335 2.11 -12.61 -22.05
N ASP A 336 1.72 -11.47 -21.44
CA ASP A 336 1.06 -11.40 -20.13
C ASP A 336 -0.04 -10.32 -20.13
N PRO A 337 -1.30 -10.71 -20.42
CA PRO A 337 -2.42 -9.77 -20.43
C PRO A 337 -2.65 -9.06 -19.08
N GLY A 338 -2.27 -9.70 -17.98
CA GLY A 338 -2.35 -9.08 -16.65
C GLY A 338 -1.34 -7.96 -16.47
N LEU A 339 -0.14 -8.13 -17.02
CA LEU A 339 0.89 -7.08 -17.04
C LEU A 339 0.51 -5.96 -18.02
N GLU A 340 -0.14 -6.26 -19.15
CA GLU A 340 -0.64 -5.26 -20.09
C GLU A 340 -1.58 -4.26 -19.43
N LEU A 341 -2.46 -4.71 -18.51
CA LEU A 341 -3.32 -3.82 -17.72
C LEU A 341 -2.54 -2.84 -16.84
N GLY A 342 -1.26 -3.12 -16.59
CA GLY A 342 -0.34 -2.19 -15.93
C GLY A 342 -0.01 -0.94 -16.76
N LEU A 343 -0.17 -0.98 -18.09
CA LEU A 343 0.11 0.17 -18.96
C LEU A 343 -0.92 1.27 -18.73
N ASN A 344 -0.47 2.42 -18.26
CA ASN A 344 -1.35 3.57 -18.02
C ASN A 344 -1.12 4.71 -19.00
N ILE A 345 0.13 5.02 -19.31
CA ILE A 345 0.52 6.02 -20.31
C ILE A 345 1.61 5.41 -21.20
N VAL A 346 1.45 5.49 -22.49
CA VAL A 346 2.41 4.97 -23.47
C VAL A 346 2.70 6.07 -24.49
N GLU A 347 3.97 6.49 -24.58
CA GLU A 347 4.45 7.48 -25.56
C GLU A 347 3.61 8.77 -25.61
N GLY A 348 3.19 9.24 -24.44
CA GLY A 348 2.39 10.47 -24.31
C GLY A 348 0.89 10.29 -24.49
N LYS A 349 0.39 9.07 -24.56
CA LYS A 349 -1.05 8.78 -24.67
C LYS A 349 -1.53 8.02 -23.42
N ILE A 350 -2.66 8.43 -22.86
CA ILE A 350 -3.34 7.68 -21.82
C ILE A 350 -3.98 6.45 -22.46
N VAL A 351 -3.61 5.26 -22.00
CA VAL A 351 -4.15 3.98 -22.49
C VAL A 351 -5.05 3.29 -21.45
N TYR A 352 -4.92 3.62 -20.16
CA TYR A 352 -5.74 3.02 -19.11
C TYR A 352 -7.07 3.78 -18.94
N PRO A 353 -8.23 3.09 -19.04
CA PRO A 353 -9.55 3.74 -19.09
C PRO A 353 -9.84 4.63 -17.87
N ALA A 354 -9.57 4.19 -16.65
CA ALA A 354 -9.88 4.95 -15.44
C ALA A 354 -9.09 6.26 -15.35
N VAL A 355 -7.86 6.32 -15.86
CA VAL A 355 -7.08 7.57 -15.95
C VAL A 355 -7.71 8.52 -16.99
N ALA A 356 -8.15 7.96 -18.13
CA ALA A 356 -8.80 8.73 -19.17
C ALA A 356 -10.17 9.29 -18.72
N GLU A 357 -10.88 8.57 -17.86
CA GLU A 357 -12.15 9.02 -17.26
C GLU A 357 -11.93 10.10 -16.19
N ALA A 358 -10.85 9.98 -15.40
CA ALA A 358 -10.50 10.99 -14.39
C ALA A 358 -10.13 12.33 -15.02
N PHE A 359 -9.49 12.32 -16.19
CA PHE A 359 -9.01 13.54 -16.88
C PHE A 359 -9.44 13.57 -18.35
N PRO A 360 -10.73 13.82 -18.66
CA PRO A 360 -11.23 13.88 -20.03
C PRO A 360 -10.55 14.93 -20.91
N SER A 361 -10.06 16.03 -20.29
CA SER A 361 -9.34 17.11 -20.97
C SER A 361 -7.94 16.72 -21.44
N LEU A 362 -7.36 15.65 -20.92
CA LEU A 362 -6.03 15.14 -21.28
C LEU A 362 -6.08 14.00 -22.32
N LYS A 363 -7.27 13.59 -22.75
CA LYS A 363 -7.42 12.67 -23.86
C LYS A 363 -6.91 13.33 -25.14
N ALA A 364 -5.79 12.84 -25.68
CA ALA A 364 -5.27 13.25 -26.97
C ALA A 364 -5.99 12.50 -28.13
#